data_82d2cbf03732369dedfb3b4f6058f406
#
_entry.id   82d2cbf03732369dedfb3b4f6058f406
#
_cell.length_a   1.000
_cell.length_b   1.000
_cell.length_c   1.000
_cell.angle_alpha   90.00
_cell.angle_beta   90.00
_cell.angle_gamma   90.00
#
_symmetry.space_group_name_H-M   'P 1'
#
loop_
_entity.id
_entity.type
_entity.pdbx_description
1 polymer ?
#
loop_
_entity_poly.entity_id
_entity_poly.type
_entity_poly.pdbx_seq_one_letter_code
_entity_poly.pdbx_strand_id
1 'polypeptide(L)'
;MAIGRMAVACLVMAAGLAPKLATAQGAGATRPRPGVIDLWAAGKTAFGVFVPDENPAPRGPNRGSAVYTVAGGQALAKNPLLDFVFLNLEGRYDRDAVMATSEGLGKPGTPGRKTLLVRIPSMVDAGPQVTLQRIKEILAMGADGVTLPHVETLDQGRQAVSLFADARANVWSPANPSGTVIAMLMLEDPGAIAQAKDIADIGGYSVLACGIGSLTGALKGDRVAAEKGNQELLTETKRVKLVNMLTASKDDVAQRVKEGFLGLLVPNDDAIKAGRAAAGR
;
A
#
# COMPACT_ATOMS: atom_id res chain seq x y z
N MET A 1 -12.85 93.34 -21.88
CA MET A 1 -11.79 92.67 -22.67
C MET A 1 -11.00 91.83 -21.73
N ALA A 2 -11.23 90.51 -21.74
CA ALA A 2 -10.49 89.57 -20.93
C ALA A 2 -10.22 88.36 -21.77
N ILE A 3 -8.94 88.09 -22.03
CA ILE A 3 -8.43 87.06 -22.90
C ILE A 3 -8.26 85.80 -22.03
N GLY A 4 -9.03 84.75 -22.32
CA GLY A 4 -8.92 83.47 -21.68
C GLY A 4 -7.70 82.66 -22.18
N ARG A 5 -6.94 82.14 -21.22
CA ARG A 5 -5.85 81.17 -21.52
C ARG A 5 -6.39 79.72 -21.30
N MET A 6 -6.44 79.01 -22.38
CA MET A 6 -6.70 77.55 -22.38
C MET A 6 -5.46 76.83 -21.92
N ALA A 7 -5.57 76.09 -20.82
CA ALA A 7 -4.54 75.18 -20.35
C ALA A 7 -4.86 73.76 -20.89
N VAL A 8 -3.94 73.24 -21.72
CA VAL A 8 -3.99 71.86 -22.21
C VAL A 8 -3.36 70.94 -21.13
N ALA A 9 -4.15 70.08 -20.54
CA ALA A 9 -3.66 69.06 -19.64
C ALA A 9 -3.25 67.79 -20.42
N CYS A 10 -1.96 67.52 -20.49
CA CYS A 10 -1.44 66.21 -20.98
C CYS A 10 -1.66 65.14 -19.93
N LEU A 11 -2.55 64.18 -20.28
CA LEU A 11 -2.76 62.97 -19.47
C LEU A 11 -1.71 61.96 -19.87
N VAL A 12 -0.70 61.76 -19.02
CA VAL A 12 0.28 60.68 -19.17
C VAL A 12 -0.33 59.40 -18.60
N MET A 13 -0.73 58.48 -19.46
CA MET A 13 -1.11 57.13 -19.04
C MET A 13 0.17 56.34 -18.71
N ALA A 14 0.44 56.12 -17.43
CA ALA A 14 1.42 55.17 -16.97
C ALA A 14 0.84 53.75 -17.07
N ALA A 15 1.27 53.02 -18.09
CA ALA A 15 0.98 51.58 -18.18
C ALA A 15 1.77 50.83 -17.10
N GLY A 16 1.08 50.49 -16.02
CA GLY A 16 1.64 49.64 -14.98
C GLY A 16 1.81 48.21 -15.51
N LEU A 17 3.05 47.78 -15.76
CA LEU A 17 3.41 46.39 -15.89
C LEU A 17 3.29 45.72 -14.50
N ALA A 18 2.21 45.01 -14.28
CA ALA A 18 2.11 44.11 -13.15
C ALA A 18 3.06 42.90 -13.43
N PRO A 19 3.95 42.54 -12.49
CA PRO A 19 4.74 41.33 -12.65
C PRO A 19 3.81 40.10 -12.60
N LYS A 20 3.73 39.35 -13.68
CA LYS A 20 3.18 38.00 -13.67
C LYS A 20 3.99 37.18 -12.69
N LEU A 21 3.45 36.93 -11.52
CA LEU A 21 3.91 35.86 -10.63
C LEU A 21 3.74 34.56 -11.43
N ALA A 22 4.82 34.11 -12.04
CA ALA A 22 4.94 32.75 -12.55
C ALA A 22 4.85 31.83 -11.33
N THR A 23 3.67 31.27 -11.09
CA THR A 23 3.53 30.09 -10.24
C THR A 23 4.33 28.99 -10.92
N ALA A 24 5.57 28.81 -10.48
CA ALA A 24 6.32 27.61 -10.72
C ALA A 24 5.60 26.46 -9.99
N GLN A 25 4.55 25.93 -10.57
CA GLN A 25 4.12 24.57 -10.32
C GLN A 25 5.26 23.70 -10.82
N GLY A 26 6.19 23.37 -9.91
CA GLY A 26 7.09 22.27 -10.12
C GLY A 26 6.21 21.06 -10.44
N ALA A 27 6.26 20.61 -11.69
CA ALA A 27 5.71 19.33 -12.08
C ALA A 27 6.46 18.29 -11.24
N GLY A 28 5.92 17.95 -10.07
CA GLY A 28 6.41 16.87 -9.25
C GLY A 28 6.47 15.64 -10.15
N ALA A 29 7.66 15.06 -10.28
CA ALA A 29 7.84 13.86 -11.07
C ALA A 29 6.75 12.88 -10.66
N THR A 30 5.90 12.50 -11.62
CA THR A 30 4.79 11.57 -11.35
C THR A 30 5.40 10.26 -10.89
N ARG A 31 4.98 9.81 -9.70
CA ARG A 31 5.44 8.53 -9.16
C ARG A 31 5.10 7.42 -10.16
N PRO A 32 6.07 6.56 -10.54
CA PRO A 32 5.79 5.44 -11.43
C PRO A 32 4.77 4.48 -10.83
N ARG A 33 3.95 3.91 -11.69
CA ARG A 33 2.93 2.93 -11.30
C ARG A 33 3.59 1.59 -10.96
N PRO A 34 3.31 0.98 -9.79
CA PRO A 34 3.78 -0.36 -9.44
C PRO A 34 3.22 -1.43 -10.38
N GLY A 35 4.06 -2.37 -10.82
CA GLY A 35 3.65 -3.41 -11.78
C GLY A 35 2.53 -4.33 -11.29
N VAL A 36 2.40 -4.53 -9.98
CA VAL A 36 1.31 -5.33 -9.41
C VAL A 36 -0.07 -4.72 -9.65
N ILE A 37 -0.17 -3.39 -9.75
CA ILE A 37 -1.43 -2.70 -10.05
C ILE A 37 -1.97 -3.11 -11.43
N ASP A 38 -1.08 -3.29 -12.42
CA ASP A 38 -1.48 -3.69 -13.77
C ASP A 38 -2.02 -5.14 -13.78
N LEU A 39 -1.45 -6.02 -12.96
CA LEU A 39 -1.99 -7.37 -12.76
C LEU A 39 -3.38 -7.31 -12.14
N TRP A 40 -3.55 -6.58 -11.06
CA TRP A 40 -4.82 -6.44 -10.36
C TRP A 40 -5.90 -5.77 -11.21
N ALA A 41 -5.54 -4.71 -11.94
CA ALA A 41 -6.45 -4.06 -12.88
C ALA A 41 -6.92 -4.99 -14.01
N ALA A 42 -6.09 -5.98 -14.38
CA ALA A 42 -6.44 -7.01 -15.34
C ALA A 42 -7.13 -8.24 -14.69
N GLY A 43 -7.46 -8.20 -13.40
CA GLY A 43 -8.08 -9.30 -12.67
C GLY A 43 -7.15 -10.52 -12.48
N LYS A 44 -5.83 -10.31 -12.53
CA LYS A 44 -4.83 -11.36 -12.41
C LYS A 44 -4.24 -11.43 -11.00
N THR A 45 -4.12 -12.64 -10.46
CA THR A 45 -3.50 -12.88 -9.16
C THR A 45 -2.01 -12.53 -9.20
N ALA A 46 -1.55 -11.75 -8.23
CA ALA A 46 -0.16 -11.45 -7.97
C ALA A 46 0.37 -12.29 -6.79
N PHE A 47 1.63 -12.71 -6.88
CA PHE A 47 2.30 -13.55 -5.88
C PHE A 47 3.48 -12.83 -5.27
N GLY A 48 3.58 -12.88 -3.96
CA GLY A 48 4.69 -12.31 -3.21
C GLY A 48 5.10 -13.14 -2.01
N VAL A 49 6.21 -12.73 -1.41
CA VAL A 49 6.75 -13.32 -0.18
C VAL A 49 6.98 -12.24 0.87
N PHE A 50 7.02 -12.63 2.12
CA PHE A 50 7.60 -11.77 3.14
C PHE A 50 9.09 -11.55 2.85
N VAL A 51 9.57 -10.30 3.03
CA VAL A 51 11.00 -10.03 3.01
C VAL A 51 11.65 -10.85 4.13
N PRO A 52 12.63 -11.72 3.82
CA PRO A 52 13.26 -12.55 4.84
C PRO A 52 14.02 -11.71 5.84
N ASP A 53 13.89 -12.07 7.11
CA ASP A 53 14.76 -11.57 8.17
C ASP A 53 16.12 -12.30 8.08
N GLU A 54 17.16 -11.54 7.80
CA GLU A 54 18.54 -12.01 7.60
C GLU A 54 19.33 -12.12 8.91
N ASN A 55 18.72 -11.85 10.08
CA ASN A 55 19.39 -12.04 11.36
C ASN A 55 19.75 -13.53 11.54
N PRO A 56 21.05 -13.88 11.65
CA PRO A 56 21.50 -15.26 11.72
C PRO A 56 21.17 -15.94 13.06
N ALA A 57 20.81 -15.16 14.08
CA ALA A 57 20.47 -15.72 15.39
C ALA A 57 19.18 -16.56 15.33
N PRO A 58 19.12 -17.70 16.01
CA PRO A 58 17.91 -18.51 16.09
C PRO A 58 16.71 -17.70 16.61
N ARG A 59 15.53 -18.02 16.13
CA ARG A 59 14.29 -17.40 16.63
C ARG A 59 14.12 -17.72 18.11
N GLY A 60 13.87 -16.70 18.93
CA GLY A 60 13.70 -16.84 20.36
C GLY A 60 13.74 -15.50 21.09
N PRO A 61 13.49 -15.49 22.40
CA PRO A 61 13.39 -14.25 23.19
C PRO A 61 14.69 -13.44 23.23
N ASN A 62 15.85 -14.07 23.01
CA ASN A 62 17.16 -13.43 23.01
C ASN A 62 17.64 -13.05 21.59
N ARG A 63 16.81 -13.26 20.56
CA ARG A 63 17.14 -12.84 19.22
C ARG A 63 17.05 -11.32 19.13
N GLY A 64 18.11 -10.66 18.72
CA GLY A 64 18.10 -9.23 18.41
C GLY A 64 17.05 -8.86 17.35
N SER A 65 17.02 -7.60 16.97
CA SER A 65 16.11 -7.09 15.93
C SER A 65 16.30 -7.85 14.61
N ALA A 66 15.24 -7.91 13.83
CA ALA A 66 15.31 -8.37 12.44
C ALA A 66 16.32 -7.54 11.65
N VAL A 67 16.99 -8.16 10.70
CA VAL A 67 18.00 -7.54 9.84
C VAL A 67 17.52 -7.63 8.40
N TYR A 68 17.57 -6.50 7.70
CA TYR A 68 17.22 -6.41 6.27
C TYR A 68 18.32 -5.65 5.57
N THR A 69 18.83 -6.20 4.45
CA THR A 69 19.98 -5.63 3.77
C THR A 69 19.66 -5.29 2.31
N VAL A 70 20.48 -4.42 1.73
CA VAL A 70 20.43 -4.13 0.28
C VAL A 70 20.67 -5.42 -0.53
N ALA A 71 21.55 -6.29 -0.07
CA ALA A 71 21.84 -7.57 -0.74
C ALA A 71 20.60 -8.51 -0.72
N GLY A 72 19.87 -8.57 0.41
CA GLY A 72 18.61 -9.30 0.50
C GLY A 72 17.56 -8.74 -0.47
N GLY A 73 17.42 -7.43 -0.53
CA GLY A 73 16.56 -6.76 -1.52
C GLY A 73 16.95 -7.10 -2.96
N GLN A 74 18.26 -7.11 -3.29
CA GLN A 74 18.76 -7.50 -4.61
C GLN A 74 18.48 -8.97 -4.95
N ALA A 75 18.56 -9.85 -3.98
CA ALA A 75 18.20 -11.26 -4.17
C ALA A 75 16.73 -11.41 -4.54
N LEU A 76 15.84 -10.69 -3.85
CA LEU A 76 14.40 -10.65 -4.17
C LEU A 76 14.14 -10.03 -5.56
N ALA A 77 14.84 -8.97 -5.93
CA ALA A 77 14.71 -8.34 -7.24
C ALA A 77 15.01 -9.30 -8.40
N LYS A 78 15.99 -10.19 -8.22
CA LYS A 78 16.40 -11.18 -9.22
C LYS A 78 15.44 -12.36 -9.36
N ASN A 79 14.53 -12.58 -8.42
CA ASN A 79 13.59 -13.70 -8.48
C ASN A 79 12.47 -13.42 -9.50
N PRO A 80 12.43 -14.11 -10.65
CA PRO A 80 11.45 -13.84 -11.71
C PRO A 80 10.03 -14.27 -11.33
N LEU A 81 9.88 -15.09 -10.30
CA LEU A 81 8.58 -15.60 -9.86
C LEU A 81 7.77 -14.58 -9.06
N LEU A 82 8.45 -13.59 -8.43
CA LEU A 82 7.81 -12.59 -7.58
C LEU A 82 7.17 -11.47 -8.40
N ASP A 83 5.99 -11.05 -8.00
CA ASP A 83 5.33 -9.84 -8.46
C ASP A 83 5.51 -8.71 -7.41
N PHE A 84 5.49 -9.06 -6.12
CA PHE A 84 5.69 -8.13 -5.02
C PHE A 84 6.44 -8.76 -3.84
N VAL A 85 6.91 -7.93 -2.93
CA VAL A 85 7.49 -8.31 -1.65
C VAL A 85 6.79 -7.55 -0.52
N PHE A 86 6.70 -8.17 0.64
CA PHE A 86 5.99 -7.64 1.79
C PHE A 86 6.92 -7.54 2.99
N LEU A 87 7.32 -6.31 3.32
CA LEU A 87 8.17 -6.01 4.47
C LEU A 87 7.29 -5.81 5.70
N ASN A 88 7.39 -6.74 6.65
CA ASN A 88 6.59 -6.70 7.87
C ASN A 88 7.35 -6.01 9.02
N LEU A 89 6.97 -4.78 9.31
CA LEU A 89 7.51 -3.97 10.41
C LEU A 89 6.47 -3.70 11.50
N GLU A 90 5.43 -4.53 11.61
CA GLU A 90 4.35 -4.36 12.57
C GLU A 90 4.83 -4.31 14.01
N GLY A 91 5.70 -5.24 14.41
CA GLY A 91 6.21 -5.31 15.78
C GLY A 91 7.15 -4.15 16.13
N ARG A 92 7.83 -3.57 15.16
CA ARG A 92 8.75 -2.44 15.32
C ARG A 92 8.98 -1.76 13.98
N TYR A 93 8.67 -0.48 13.90
CA TYR A 93 9.02 0.32 12.74
C TYR A 93 10.53 0.49 12.65
N ASP A 94 11.09 0.17 11.48
CA ASP A 94 12.50 0.28 11.16
C ASP A 94 12.67 0.98 9.80
N ARG A 95 13.11 2.23 9.85
CA ARG A 95 13.32 3.07 8.68
C ARG A 95 14.43 2.54 7.79
N ASP A 96 15.51 2.01 8.39
CA ASP A 96 16.66 1.52 7.66
C ASP A 96 16.33 0.23 6.90
N ALA A 97 15.45 -0.61 7.46
CA ALA A 97 14.91 -1.78 6.78
C ALA A 97 14.14 -1.39 5.50
N VAL A 98 13.33 -0.33 5.54
CA VAL A 98 12.60 0.17 4.36
C VAL A 98 13.59 0.66 3.30
N MET A 99 14.58 1.47 3.71
CA MET A 99 15.58 2.01 2.79
C MET A 99 16.41 0.90 2.14
N ALA A 100 16.95 -0.03 2.92
CA ALA A 100 17.77 -1.14 2.43
C ALA A 100 16.99 -2.04 1.46
N THR A 101 15.76 -2.41 1.81
CA THR A 101 14.90 -3.23 0.93
C THR A 101 14.57 -2.48 -0.36
N SER A 102 14.15 -1.22 -0.27
CA SER A 102 13.80 -0.41 -1.44
C SER A 102 14.98 -0.20 -2.38
N GLU A 103 16.18 0.10 -1.83
CA GLU A 103 17.42 0.25 -2.59
C GLU A 103 17.77 -1.05 -3.31
N GLY A 104 17.72 -2.18 -2.62
CA GLY A 104 18.00 -3.50 -3.19
C GLY A 104 17.06 -3.89 -4.32
N LEU A 105 15.79 -3.51 -4.24
CA LEU A 105 14.81 -3.73 -5.31
C LEU A 105 15.03 -2.80 -6.52
N GLY A 106 15.80 -1.73 -6.38
CA GLY A 106 16.06 -0.74 -7.41
C GLY A 106 15.03 0.41 -7.42
N LYS A 107 15.25 1.36 -8.32
CA LYS A 107 14.41 2.58 -8.40
C LYS A 107 12.97 2.26 -8.76
N PRO A 108 11.98 2.93 -8.14
CA PRO A 108 10.59 2.87 -8.59
C PRO A 108 10.47 3.18 -10.08
N GLY A 109 9.65 2.41 -10.80
CA GLY A 109 9.48 2.56 -12.25
C GLY A 109 10.49 1.82 -13.11
N THR A 110 11.52 1.21 -12.55
CA THR A 110 12.39 0.32 -13.33
C THR A 110 11.58 -0.89 -13.83
N PRO A 111 11.63 -1.23 -15.13
CA PRO A 111 10.95 -2.40 -15.65
C PRO A 111 11.32 -3.67 -14.89
N GLY A 112 10.31 -4.44 -14.48
CA GLY A 112 10.51 -5.69 -13.73
C GLY A 112 10.82 -5.51 -12.23
N ARG A 113 10.90 -4.28 -11.71
CA ARG A 113 11.03 -4.03 -10.28
C ARG A 113 9.86 -4.64 -9.52
N LYS A 114 10.18 -5.36 -8.44
CA LYS A 114 9.14 -5.93 -7.56
C LYS A 114 8.47 -4.82 -6.76
N THR A 115 7.15 -4.89 -6.65
CA THR A 115 6.38 -3.96 -5.82
C THR A 115 6.72 -4.16 -4.35
N LEU A 116 7.06 -3.10 -3.63
CA LEU A 116 7.34 -3.13 -2.19
C LEU A 116 6.12 -2.65 -1.40
N LEU A 117 5.53 -3.56 -0.64
CA LEU A 117 4.50 -3.26 0.37
C LEU A 117 5.13 -3.28 1.76
N VAL A 118 4.83 -2.28 2.59
CA VAL A 118 5.37 -2.18 3.96
C VAL A 118 4.23 -2.16 4.96
N ARG A 119 4.19 -3.15 5.85
CA ARG A 119 3.28 -3.20 6.99
C ARG A 119 3.93 -2.48 8.18
N ILE A 120 3.23 -1.54 8.77
CA ILE A 120 3.71 -0.74 9.91
C ILE A 120 2.97 -1.12 11.20
N PRO A 121 3.47 -0.71 12.38
CA PRO A 121 2.73 -0.86 13.62
C PRO A 121 1.34 -0.26 13.53
N SER A 122 0.41 -0.84 14.27
CA SER A 122 -0.99 -0.45 14.32
C SER A 122 -1.17 1.06 14.49
N MET A 123 -2.13 1.61 13.77
CA MET A 123 -2.53 3.01 13.91
C MET A 123 -3.11 3.31 15.31
N VAL A 124 -3.74 2.31 15.94
CA VAL A 124 -4.30 2.44 17.29
C VAL A 124 -3.18 2.64 18.32
N ASP A 125 -2.11 1.84 18.22
CA ASP A 125 -0.98 1.91 19.16
C ASP A 125 -0.09 3.13 18.92
N ALA A 126 0.18 3.44 17.66
CA ALA A 126 1.10 4.51 17.27
C ALA A 126 0.46 5.92 17.31
N GLY A 127 -0.85 5.98 17.17
CA GLY A 127 -1.60 7.21 16.96
C GLY A 127 -1.55 7.74 15.52
N PRO A 128 -2.55 8.57 15.14
CA PRO A 128 -2.73 9.01 13.75
C PRO A 128 -1.58 9.88 13.24
N GLN A 129 -0.99 10.74 14.06
CA GLN A 129 0.10 11.64 13.65
C GLN A 129 1.38 10.85 13.30
N VAL A 130 1.75 9.88 14.15
CA VAL A 130 2.92 9.01 13.90
C VAL A 130 2.67 8.13 12.67
N THR A 131 1.46 7.62 12.50
CA THR A 131 1.07 6.82 11.33
C THR A 131 1.16 7.66 10.06
N LEU A 132 0.67 8.88 10.05
CA LEU A 132 0.79 9.82 8.92
C LEU A 132 2.25 10.08 8.55
N GLN A 133 3.10 10.34 9.56
CA GLN A 133 4.53 10.54 9.33
C GLN A 133 5.16 9.30 8.69
N ARG A 134 4.89 8.10 9.20
CA ARG A 134 5.41 6.84 8.66
C ARG A 134 4.95 6.61 7.21
N ILE A 135 3.68 6.86 6.88
CA ILE A 135 3.19 6.77 5.51
C ILE A 135 4.03 7.67 4.58
N LYS A 136 4.23 8.94 4.95
CA LYS A 136 5.02 9.90 4.16
C LYS A 136 6.46 9.43 3.99
N GLU A 137 7.11 9.01 5.06
CA GLU A 137 8.51 8.54 5.05
C GLU A 137 8.68 7.30 4.17
N ILE A 138 7.84 6.29 4.35
CA ILE A 138 7.90 5.03 3.60
C ILE A 138 7.73 5.27 2.10
N LEU A 139 6.77 6.10 1.73
CA LEU A 139 6.57 6.45 0.33
C LEU A 139 7.73 7.27 -0.24
N ALA A 140 8.32 8.18 0.54
CA ALA A 140 9.50 8.93 0.13
C ALA A 140 10.74 8.05 -0.04
N MET A 141 10.87 6.96 0.73
CA MET A 141 11.94 5.96 0.61
C MET A 141 11.75 4.99 -0.56
N GLY A 142 10.68 5.15 -1.35
CA GLY A 142 10.48 4.38 -2.58
C GLY A 142 9.64 3.10 -2.42
N ALA A 143 9.03 2.86 -1.27
CA ALA A 143 8.03 1.79 -1.17
C ALA A 143 6.79 2.12 -2.00
N ASP A 144 6.12 1.12 -2.53
CA ASP A 144 5.00 1.27 -3.45
C ASP A 144 3.64 1.30 -2.74
N GLY A 145 3.61 0.83 -1.50
CA GLY A 145 2.41 0.85 -0.69
C GLY A 145 2.68 0.69 0.79
N VAL A 146 1.68 1.05 1.58
CA VAL A 146 1.69 0.93 3.04
C VAL A 146 0.47 0.13 3.47
N THR A 147 0.70 -0.79 4.41
CA THR A 147 -0.32 -1.64 5.01
C THR A 147 -0.56 -1.20 6.44
N LEU A 148 -1.81 -0.87 6.76
CA LEU A 148 -2.28 -0.55 8.10
C LEU A 148 -2.98 -1.79 8.68
N PRO A 149 -2.36 -2.47 9.67
CA PRO A 149 -2.95 -3.62 10.32
C PRO A 149 -3.98 -3.22 11.37
N HIS A 150 -4.74 -4.19 11.85
CA HIS A 150 -5.66 -4.05 12.99
C HIS A 150 -6.65 -2.91 12.83
N VAL A 151 -7.26 -2.81 11.65
CA VAL A 151 -8.44 -1.96 11.46
C VAL A 151 -9.64 -2.71 12.02
N GLU A 152 -10.14 -2.27 13.16
CA GLU A 152 -11.15 -2.99 13.96
C GLU A 152 -12.55 -2.41 13.79
N THR A 153 -12.66 -1.15 13.37
CA THR A 153 -13.94 -0.47 13.24
C THR A 153 -14.04 0.33 11.94
N LEU A 154 -15.28 0.64 11.55
CA LEU A 154 -15.56 1.51 10.41
C LEU A 154 -14.89 2.89 10.54
N ASP A 155 -14.88 3.47 11.74
CA ASP A 155 -14.27 4.78 11.98
C ASP A 155 -12.75 4.72 11.85
N GLN A 156 -12.11 3.66 12.32
CA GLN A 156 -10.68 3.43 12.08
C GLN A 156 -10.40 3.25 10.57
N GLY A 157 -11.27 2.55 9.84
CA GLY A 157 -11.17 2.46 8.38
C GLY A 157 -11.23 3.82 7.70
N ARG A 158 -12.18 4.67 8.08
CA ARG A 158 -12.27 6.06 7.59
C ARG A 158 -11.03 6.89 7.94
N GLN A 159 -10.56 6.77 9.17
CA GLN A 159 -9.33 7.44 9.62
C GLN A 159 -8.11 6.97 8.80
N ALA A 160 -7.97 5.67 8.58
CA ALA A 160 -6.90 5.10 7.76
C ALA A 160 -6.89 5.71 6.35
N VAL A 161 -8.04 5.81 5.69
CA VAL A 161 -8.16 6.41 4.36
C VAL A 161 -7.80 7.90 4.41
N SER A 162 -8.25 8.64 5.44
CA SER A 162 -7.91 10.07 5.57
C SER A 162 -6.41 10.29 5.74
N LEU A 163 -5.68 9.40 6.44
CA LEU A 163 -4.22 9.51 6.60
C LEU A 163 -3.47 9.39 5.26
N PHE A 164 -3.93 8.56 4.33
CA PHE A 164 -3.36 8.51 2.98
C PHE A 164 -3.65 9.80 2.20
N ALA A 165 -4.85 10.38 2.34
CA ALA A 165 -5.18 11.67 1.73
C ALA A 165 -4.33 12.81 2.30
N ASP A 166 -4.13 12.87 3.63
CA ASP A 166 -3.28 13.83 4.32
C ASP A 166 -1.79 13.66 3.97
N ALA A 167 -1.39 12.45 3.63
CA ALA A 167 -0.07 12.16 3.06
C ALA A 167 0.04 12.61 1.59
N ARG A 168 -1.05 13.08 0.97
CA ARG A 168 -1.15 13.40 -0.46
C ARG A 168 -0.75 12.21 -1.35
N ALA A 169 -1.04 11.00 -0.89
CA ALA A 169 -0.77 9.79 -1.62
C ALA A 169 -1.78 9.65 -2.78
N ASN A 170 -1.28 9.50 -4.01
CA ASN A 170 -2.13 9.20 -5.16
C ASN A 170 -2.52 7.71 -5.14
N VAL A 171 -3.47 7.36 -4.26
CA VAL A 171 -3.87 5.98 -4.01
C VAL A 171 -4.61 5.41 -5.22
N TRP A 172 -4.14 4.27 -5.71
CA TRP A 172 -4.86 3.48 -6.69
C TRP A 172 -6.08 2.80 -6.04
N SER A 173 -7.22 2.91 -6.68
CA SER A 173 -8.46 2.29 -6.22
C SER A 173 -9.44 2.16 -7.39
N PRO A 174 -10.56 1.45 -7.25
CA PRO A 174 -11.62 1.42 -8.27
C PRO A 174 -12.09 2.81 -8.68
N ALA A 175 -12.12 3.77 -7.75
CA ALA A 175 -12.50 5.16 -8.02
C ALA A 175 -11.35 6.02 -8.60
N ASN A 176 -10.09 5.58 -8.45
CA ASN A 176 -8.90 6.27 -8.97
C ASN A 176 -7.98 5.29 -9.72
N PRO A 177 -8.33 4.87 -10.94
CA PRO A 177 -7.55 3.90 -11.70
C PRO A 177 -6.17 4.42 -12.15
N SER A 178 -5.93 5.73 -12.09
CA SER A 178 -4.64 6.36 -12.38
C SER A 178 -3.71 6.46 -11.17
N GLY A 179 -4.13 6.00 -10.00
CA GLY A 179 -3.33 6.00 -8.79
C GLY A 179 -2.03 5.19 -8.92
N THR A 180 -1.05 5.56 -8.11
CA THR A 180 0.31 5.01 -8.14
C THR A 180 0.81 4.54 -6.77
N VAL A 181 -0.02 4.62 -5.75
CA VAL A 181 0.27 4.18 -4.39
C VAL A 181 -0.74 3.11 -3.99
N ILE A 182 -0.29 2.09 -3.29
CA ILE A 182 -1.13 1.04 -2.75
C ILE A 182 -1.40 1.33 -1.27
N ALA A 183 -2.65 1.58 -0.93
CA ALA A 183 -3.13 1.66 0.44
C ALA A 183 -3.83 0.35 0.79
N MET A 184 -3.33 -0.36 1.79
CA MET A 184 -3.87 -1.64 2.23
C MET A 184 -4.34 -1.56 3.67
N LEU A 185 -5.57 -1.98 3.91
CA LEU A 185 -6.15 -2.16 5.24
C LEU A 185 -6.25 -3.65 5.56
N MET A 186 -6.01 -4.03 6.83
CA MET A 186 -6.15 -5.41 7.26
C MET A 186 -7.18 -5.54 8.38
N LEU A 187 -8.12 -6.45 8.20
CA LEU A 187 -9.09 -6.87 9.22
C LEU A 187 -8.62 -8.17 9.85
N GLU A 188 -8.49 -8.18 11.17
CA GLU A 188 -7.85 -9.25 11.93
C GLU A 188 -8.66 -9.64 13.18
N ASP A 189 -9.83 -9.06 13.35
CA ASP A 189 -10.73 -9.23 14.49
C ASP A 189 -12.15 -9.58 14.03
N PRO A 190 -12.90 -10.43 14.77
CA PRO A 190 -14.28 -10.79 14.42
C PRO A 190 -15.22 -9.59 14.32
N GLY A 191 -15.03 -8.55 15.17
CA GLY A 191 -15.83 -7.33 15.13
C GLY A 191 -15.59 -6.50 13.87
N ALA A 192 -14.33 -6.50 13.38
CA ALA A 192 -13.97 -5.89 12.10
C ALA A 192 -14.58 -6.65 10.92
N ILE A 193 -14.54 -7.97 10.95
CA ILE A 193 -15.16 -8.81 9.90
C ILE A 193 -16.67 -8.57 9.84
N ALA A 194 -17.35 -8.43 10.97
CA ALA A 194 -18.77 -8.09 11.01
C ALA A 194 -19.12 -6.74 10.36
N GLN A 195 -18.13 -5.83 10.22
CA GLN A 195 -18.25 -4.54 9.55
C GLN A 195 -17.61 -4.53 8.15
N ALA A 196 -17.21 -5.70 7.62
CA ALA A 196 -16.47 -5.81 6.36
C ALA A 196 -17.17 -5.11 5.18
N LYS A 197 -18.51 -5.21 5.12
CA LYS A 197 -19.32 -4.53 4.10
C LYS A 197 -19.13 -3.01 4.16
N ASP A 198 -19.33 -2.43 5.33
CA ASP A 198 -19.29 -0.97 5.51
C ASP A 198 -17.86 -0.43 5.34
N ILE A 199 -16.86 -1.18 5.79
CA ILE A 199 -15.44 -0.86 5.57
C ILE A 199 -15.08 -0.92 4.08
N ALA A 200 -15.57 -1.94 3.35
CA ALA A 200 -15.36 -2.04 1.91
C ALA A 200 -16.00 -0.86 1.14
N ASP A 201 -17.12 -0.34 1.63
CA ASP A 201 -17.85 0.79 1.02
C ASP A 201 -17.20 2.17 1.26
N ILE A 202 -16.19 2.30 2.15
CA ILE A 202 -15.48 3.58 2.37
C ILE A 202 -14.86 4.10 1.06
N GLY A 203 -14.26 3.22 0.26
CA GLY A 203 -13.52 3.58 -0.94
C GLY A 203 -12.19 4.31 -0.64
N GLY A 204 -11.49 4.75 -1.70
CA GLY A 204 -10.25 5.54 -1.56
C GLY A 204 -9.02 4.75 -1.11
N TYR A 205 -9.07 3.42 -1.07
CA TYR A 205 -7.94 2.53 -0.81
C TYR A 205 -7.91 1.35 -1.80
N SER A 206 -6.83 0.60 -1.82
CA SER A 206 -6.52 -0.37 -2.88
C SER A 206 -6.89 -1.81 -2.51
N VAL A 207 -6.53 -2.20 -1.30
CA VAL A 207 -6.54 -3.59 -0.84
C VAL A 207 -7.21 -3.70 0.52
N LEU A 208 -8.13 -4.64 0.65
CA LEU A 208 -8.68 -5.08 1.93
C LEU A 208 -8.25 -6.53 2.17
N ALA A 209 -7.48 -6.77 3.22
CA ALA A 209 -6.90 -8.06 3.49
C ALA A 209 -7.46 -8.69 4.77
N CYS A 210 -7.52 -10.01 4.78
CA CYS A 210 -7.74 -10.77 6.00
C CYS A 210 -6.41 -11.19 6.61
N GLY A 211 -6.13 -10.77 7.84
CA GLY A 211 -5.05 -11.34 8.64
C GLY A 211 -5.51 -12.65 9.27
N ILE A 212 -5.68 -13.70 8.47
CA ILE A 212 -6.34 -14.95 8.88
C ILE A 212 -5.68 -15.62 10.09
N GLY A 213 -4.36 -15.47 10.26
CA GLY A 213 -3.65 -15.97 11.44
C GLY A 213 -4.09 -15.26 12.74
N SER A 214 -4.11 -13.93 12.72
CA SER A 214 -4.58 -13.09 13.83
C SER A 214 -6.07 -13.32 14.09
N LEU A 215 -6.89 -13.36 13.05
CA LEU A 215 -8.33 -13.66 13.16
C LEU A 215 -8.57 -15.04 13.79
N THR A 216 -7.78 -16.06 13.39
CA THR A 216 -7.85 -17.39 14.02
C THR A 216 -7.50 -17.31 15.50
N GLY A 217 -6.48 -16.53 15.87
CA GLY A 217 -6.11 -16.31 17.27
C GLY A 217 -7.22 -15.62 18.06
N ALA A 218 -7.82 -14.56 17.53
CA ALA A 218 -8.94 -13.83 18.13
C ALA A 218 -10.17 -14.74 18.33
N LEU A 219 -10.38 -15.70 17.42
CA LEU A 219 -11.40 -16.74 17.49
C LEU A 219 -10.97 -17.97 18.30
N LYS A 220 -9.95 -17.85 19.18
CA LYS A 220 -9.47 -18.90 20.07
C LYS A 220 -9.07 -20.20 19.35
N GLY A 221 -8.55 -20.08 18.13
CA GLY A 221 -8.09 -21.20 17.33
C GLY A 221 -9.15 -21.80 16.37
N ASP A 222 -10.34 -21.26 16.33
CA ASP A 222 -11.40 -21.72 15.41
C ASP A 222 -11.08 -21.31 13.95
N ARG A 223 -10.42 -22.21 13.24
CA ARG A 223 -10.03 -22.03 11.84
C ARG A 223 -11.24 -22.01 10.89
N VAL A 224 -12.32 -22.70 11.25
CA VAL A 224 -13.53 -22.74 10.42
C VAL A 224 -14.22 -21.39 10.46
N ALA A 225 -14.39 -20.83 11.64
CA ALA A 225 -14.93 -19.48 11.78
C ALA A 225 -14.03 -18.41 11.15
N ALA A 226 -12.71 -18.54 11.28
CA ALA A 226 -11.76 -17.62 10.62
C ALA A 226 -11.87 -17.71 9.08
N GLU A 227 -11.95 -18.91 8.53
CA GLU A 227 -12.13 -19.08 7.09
C GLU A 227 -13.48 -18.51 6.61
N LYS A 228 -14.55 -18.71 7.36
CA LYS A 228 -15.84 -18.10 7.05
C LYS A 228 -15.71 -16.57 6.96
N GLY A 229 -15.11 -15.93 7.96
CA GLY A 229 -14.85 -14.48 7.94
C GLY A 229 -13.99 -14.02 6.76
N ASN A 230 -12.97 -14.81 6.41
CA ASN A 230 -12.16 -14.55 5.22
C ASN A 230 -12.96 -14.61 3.92
N GLN A 231 -13.89 -15.55 3.78
CA GLN A 231 -14.77 -15.66 2.59
C GLN A 231 -15.83 -14.54 2.55
N GLU A 232 -16.32 -14.10 3.71
CA GLU A 232 -17.19 -12.92 3.82
C GLU A 232 -16.45 -11.66 3.31
N LEU A 233 -15.22 -11.46 3.76
CA LEU A 233 -14.37 -10.35 3.29
C LEU A 233 -14.08 -10.44 1.79
N LEU A 234 -13.78 -11.62 1.27
CA LEU A 234 -13.58 -11.86 -0.17
C LEU A 234 -14.83 -11.48 -0.97
N THR A 235 -16.00 -11.79 -0.47
CA THR A 235 -17.29 -11.45 -1.10
C THR A 235 -17.46 -9.95 -1.19
N GLU A 236 -17.21 -9.22 -0.11
CA GLU A 236 -17.35 -7.77 -0.07
C GLU A 236 -16.30 -7.05 -0.95
N THR A 237 -15.06 -7.51 -0.93
CA THR A 237 -14.02 -6.93 -1.81
C THR A 237 -14.36 -7.11 -3.29
N LYS A 238 -14.87 -8.27 -3.69
CA LYS A 238 -15.34 -8.50 -5.06
C LYS A 238 -16.50 -7.59 -5.44
N ARG A 239 -17.47 -7.39 -4.53
CA ARG A 239 -18.62 -6.53 -4.75
C ARG A 239 -18.22 -5.11 -5.12
N VAL A 240 -17.21 -4.55 -4.45
CA VAL A 240 -16.73 -3.17 -4.66
C VAL A 240 -15.49 -3.09 -5.54
N LYS A 241 -15.02 -4.22 -6.10
CA LYS A 241 -13.83 -4.33 -6.97
C LYS A 241 -12.52 -3.91 -6.29
N LEU A 242 -12.43 -4.03 -4.98
CA LEU A 242 -11.16 -3.91 -4.25
C LEU A 242 -10.33 -5.18 -4.43
N VAL A 243 -9.03 -5.03 -4.34
CA VAL A 243 -8.13 -6.18 -4.23
C VAL A 243 -8.29 -6.81 -2.85
N ASN A 244 -8.34 -8.13 -2.82
CA ASN A 244 -8.21 -8.90 -1.59
C ASN A 244 -6.84 -9.56 -1.52
N MET A 245 -6.28 -9.63 -0.33
CA MET A 245 -4.99 -10.28 -0.10
C MET A 245 -5.07 -11.24 1.09
N LEU A 246 -4.36 -12.37 0.95
CA LEU A 246 -4.31 -13.41 1.95
C LEU A 246 -2.92 -14.08 1.95
N THR A 247 -2.53 -14.67 3.09
CA THR A 247 -1.44 -15.63 3.14
C THR A 247 -1.94 -17.01 2.72
N ALA A 248 -1.19 -17.68 1.84
CA ALA A 248 -1.52 -19.03 1.38
C ALA A 248 -0.30 -19.95 1.48
N SER A 249 -0.55 -21.23 1.69
CA SER A 249 0.45 -22.28 1.65
C SER A 249 0.57 -22.87 0.24
N LYS A 250 1.54 -23.79 0.05
CA LYS A 250 1.62 -24.57 -1.19
C LYS A 250 0.37 -25.41 -1.43
N ASP A 251 -0.26 -25.89 -0.36
CA ASP A 251 -1.37 -26.84 -0.43
C ASP A 251 -2.69 -26.16 -0.79
N ASP A 252 -2.88 -24.87 -0.42
CA ASP A 252 -4.13 -24.15 -0.65
C ASP A 252 -4.03 -23.03 -1.70
N VAL A 253 -2.84 -22.63 -2.12
CA VAL A 253 -2.64 -21.50 -3.06
C VAL A 253 -3.45 -21.64 -4.34
N ALA A 254 -3.53 -22.86 -4.90
CA ALA A 254 -4.30 -23.11 -6.12
C ALA A 254 -5.81 -22.93 -5.90
N GLN A 255 -6.32 -23.28 -4.73
CA GLN A 255 -7.70 -23.02 -4.33
C GLN A 255 -7.93 -21.52 -4.20
N ARG A 256 -7.05 -20.79 -3.52
CA ARG A 256 -7.16 -19.32 -3.35
C ARG A 256 -7.21 -18.58 -4.69
N VAL A 257 -6.44 -19.02 -5.67
CA VAL A 257 -6.53 -18.49 -7.05
C VAL A 257 -7.92 -18.74 -7.65
N LYS A 258 -8.46 -19.95 -7.54
CA LYS A 258 -9.80 -20.29 -8.04
C LYS A 258 -10.91 -19.54 -7.33
N GLU A 259 -10.75 -19.27 -6.04
CA GLU A 259 -11.65 -18.44 -5.25
C GLU A 259 -11.60 -16.97 -5.69
N GLY A 260 -10.56 -16.54 -6.41
CA GLY A 260 -10.41 -15.21 -6.99
C GLY A 260 -9.71 -14.21 -6.08
N PHE A 261 -8.84 -14.68 -5.19
CA PHE A 261 -7.89 -13.81 -4.51
C PHE A 261 -6.90 -13.22 -5.51
N LEU A 262 -6.71 -11.90 -5.43
CA LEU A 262 -5.84 -11.17 -6.35
C LEU A 262 -4.43 -10.93 -5.78
N GLY A 263 -4.26 -10.99 -4.46
CA GLY A 263 -2.95 -10.90 -3.81
C GLY A 263 -2.71 -12.12 -2.92
N LEU A 264 -1.63 -12.87 -3.17
CA LEU A 264 -1.28 -14.04 -2.37
C LEU A 264 0.16 -13.93 -1.87
N LEU A 265 0.31 -13.88 -0.53
CA LEU A 265 1.59 -14.03 0.16
C LEU A 265 1.82 -15.51 0.42
N VAL A 266 2.92 -16.04 -0.08
CA VAL A 266 3.25 -17.46 0.01
C VAL A 266 4.64 -17.67 0.60
N PRO A 267 4.94 -18.87 1.17
CA PRO A 267 6.15 -19.07 1.93
C PRO A 267 7.44 -19.22 1.08
N ASN A 268 7.32 -19.62 -0.18
CA ASN A 268 8.48 -19.96 -1.01
C ASN A 268 8.13 -20.09 -2.51
N ASP A 269 9.16 -20.30 -3.32
CA ASP A 269 9.05 -20.41 -4.78
C ASP A 269 8.17 -21.59 -5.23
N ASP A 270 8.14 -22.70 -4.51
CA ASP A 270 7.30 -23.83 -4.88
C ASP A 270 5.81 -23.50 -4.76
N ALA A 271 5.44 -22.76 -3.71
CA ALA A 271 4.08 -22.28 -3.57
C ALA A 271 3.74 -21.23 -4.66
N ILE A 272 4.71 -20.36 -5.04
CA ILE A 272 4.51 -19.42 -6.15
C ILE A 272 4.29 -20.17 -7.46
N LYS A 273 5.12 -21.16 -7.77
CA LYS A 273 4.98 -21.98 -9.01
C LYS A 273 3.61 -22.64 -9.07
N ALA A 274 3.15 -23.25 -7.96
CA ALA A 274 1.82 -23.85 -7.87
C ALA A 274 0.70 -22.81 -8.09
N GLY A 275 0.82 -21.64 -7.48
CA GLY A 275 -0.13 -20.55 -7.64
C GLY A 275 -0.15 -20.00 -9.08
N ARG A 276 1.02 -19.76 -9.68
CA ARG A 276 1.13 -19.28 -11.07
C ARG A 276 0.54 -20.30 -12.06
N ALA A 277 0.83 -21.59 -11.89
CA ALA A 277 0.23 -22.62 -12.71
C ALA A 277 -1.30 -22.62 -12.62
N ALA A 278 -1.86 -22.49 -11.41
CA ALA A 278 -3.30 -22.37 -11.21
C ALA A 278 -3.90 -21.09 -11.83
N ALA A 279 -3.12 -20.00 -11.89
CA ALA A 279 -3.51 -18.72 -12.48
C ALA A 279 -3.24 -18.64 -14.00
N GLY A 280 -2.69 -19.67 -14.64
CA GLY A 280 -2.35 -19.66 -16.06
C GLY A 280 -1.18 -18.72 -16.41
N ARG A 281 -0.21 -18.58 -15.51
CA ARG A 281 0.93 -17.64 -15.63
C ARG A 281 2.28 -18.32 -15.43
#